data_c02d1c8002297ddcc64667398eecbb36
#
_entry.id   c02d1c8002297ddcc64667398eecbb36
#
_cell.length_a   1.000
_cell.length_b   1.000
_cell.length_c   1.000
_cell.angle_alpha   90.00
_cell.angle_beta   90.00
_cell.angle_gamma   90.00
#
_symmetry.space_group_name_H-M   'P 1'
#
loop_
_entity.id
_entity.type
_entity.pdbx_description
1 polymer ?
#
loop_
_entity_poly.entity_id
_entity_poly.type
_entity_poly.pdbx_seq_one_letter_code
_entity_poly.pdbx_strand_id
1 'polypeptide(L)'
;MEGLTIVRLSPEYLEDFLYFFEHVAHTDYPEWDRCYCLNYCATDNCKEAQTLFFDADVRREYAIRYVNTGIMQGYLAYVDGQVVGWCNANDRAACRVCSGYQEMIHDREDDGLKVKSIFCFTVAPAMRGKHIATAMMERVIADAQEEGYDAVEGYPDKEAEDVYYNFPGHQAFYRKFGFETVGEGDGRLIVQKNLR
;
A
#
# COMPACT_ATOMS: atom_id res chain seq x y z
N MET A 1 14.29 13.94 -7.35
CA MET A 1 14.85 13.19 -8.50
C MET A 1 14.26 13.80 -9.75
N GLU A 2 15.07 14.16 -10.73
CA GLU A 2 14.59 14.64 -12.01
C GLU A 2 13.79 13.54 -12.72
N GLY A 3 12.69 13.88 -13.38
CA GLY A 3 11.81 12.93 -14.05
C GLY A 3 10.90 12.07 -13.16
N LEU A 4 10.94 12.22 -11.83
CA LEU A 4 10.03 11.50 -10.92
C LEU A 4 8.64 12.14 -10.90
N THR A 5 7.62 11.34 -11.18
CA THR A 5 6.20 11.73 -11.10
C THR A 5 5.44 10.71 -10.27
N ILE A 6 4.54 11.19 -9.38
CA ILE A 6 3.64 10.35 -8.58
C ILE A 6 2.21 10.63 -9.03
N VAL A 7 1.51 9.60 -9.48
CA VAL A 7 0.10 9.71 -9.91
C VAL A 7 -0.79 8.85 -9.03
N ARG A 8 -2.02 9.32 -8.78
CA ARG A 8 -3.04 8.50 -8.13
C ARG A 8 -3.54 7.44 -9.11
N LEU A 9 -3.70 6.20 -8.63
CA LEU A 9 -4.25 5.12 -9.43
C LEU A 9 -5.69 5.45 -9.84
N SER A 10 -5.96 5.31 -11.12
CA SER A 10 -7.27 5.39 -11.74
C SER A 10 -7.37 4.37 -12.89
N PRO A 11 -8.55 4.10 -13.46
CA PRO A 11 -8.68 3.16 -14.57
C PRO A 11 -7.77 3.47 -15.79
N GLU A 12 -7.37 4.72 -16.00
CA GLU A 12 -6.46 5.10 -17.09
C GLU A 12 -5.05 4.55 -16.91
N TYR A 13 -4.63 4.25 -15.66
CA TYR A 13 -3.32 3.67 -15.31
C TYR A 13 -3.37 2.15 -15.06
N LEU A 14 -4.48 1.49 -15.42
CA LEU A 14 -4.65 0.06 -15.18
C LEU A 14 -3.55 -0.78 -15.83
N GLU A 15 -3.23 -0.51 -17.09
CA GLU A 15 -2.20 -1.28 -17.81
C GLU A 15 -0.82 -1.10 -17.19
N ASP A 16 -0.46 0.10 -16.75
CA ASP A 16 0.79 0.36 -16.05
C ASP A 16 0.84 -0.32 -14.67
N PHE A 17 -0.29 -0.34 -13.95
CA PHE A 17 -0.40 -1.06 -12.68
C PHE A 17 -0.19 -2.57 -12.87
N LEU A 18 -0.83 -3.18 -13.86
CA LEU A 18 -0.65 -4.59 -14.18
C LEU A 18 0.79 -4.87 -14.61
N TYR A 19 1.32 -4.08 -15.54
CA TYR A 19 2.69 -4.20 -16.04
C TYR A 19 3.72 -4.12 -14.89
N PHE A 20 3.50 -3.20 -13.94
CA PHE A 20 4.38 -3.06 -12.78
C PHE A 20 4.47 -4.37 -11.98
N PHE A 21 3.34 -4.98 -11.63
CA PHE A 21 3.33 -6.22 -10.85
C PHE A 21 3.73 -7.46 -11.64
N GLU A 22 3.54 -7.47 -12.95
CA GLU A 22 3.86 -8.59 -13.82
C GLU A 22 5.32 -8.63 -14.25
N HIS A 23 6.01 -7.45 -14.30
CA HIS A 23 7.33 -7.37 -14.93
C HIS A 23 8.37 -6.59 -14.16
N VAL A 24 8.00 -5.79 -13.16
CA VAL A 24 8.89 -4.80 -12.53
C VAL A 24 9.05 -5.00 -11.03
N ALA A 25 7.96 -5.22 -10.31
CA ALA A 25 7.89 -5.11 -8.85
C ALA A 25 8.79 -6.10 -8.11
N HIS A 26 8.72 -7.37 -8.47
CA HIS A 26 9.28 -8.49 -7.71
C HIS A 26 10.25 -9.34 -8.52
N THR A 27 11.02 -8.72 -9.41
CA THR A 27 11.99 -9.44 -10.29
C THR A 27 13.11 -10.13 -9.51
N ASP A 28 13.35 -9.73 -8.27
CA ASP A 28 14.31 -10.32 -7.34
C ASP A 28 13.66 -11.19 -6.24
N TYR A 29 12.31 -11.28 -6.21
CA TYR A 29 11.59 -12.06 -5.20
C TYR A 29 10.33 -12.72 -5.79
N PRO A 30 10.50 -13.84 -6.51
CA PRO A 30 9.42 -14.50 -7.27
C PRO A 30 8.23 -14.98 -6.43
N GLU A 31 8.41 -15.18 -5.11
CA GLU A 31 7.32 -15.61 -4.22
C GLU A 31 6.19 -14.57 -4.10
N TRP A 32 6.49 -13.30 -4.36
CA TRP A 32 5.52 -12.20 -4.37
C TRP A 32 5.04 -11.80 -5.77
N ASP A 33 5.40 -12.61 -6.78
CA ASP A 33 5.02 -12.35 -8.16
C ASP A 33 3.51 -12.13 -8.28
N ARG A 34 3.14 -11.08 -8.98
CA ARG A 34 1.74 -10.72 -9.26
C ARG A 34 0.83 -10.70 -8.02
N CYS A 35 1.32 -10.15 -6.89
CA CYS A 35 0.50 -10.01 -5.67
C CYS A 35 -0.60 -8.97 -5.82
N TYR A 36 -0.40 -7.93 -6.64
CA TYR A 36 -1.32 -6.80 -6.89
C TYR A 36 -1.86 -6.13 -5.62
N CYS A 37 -1.26 -6.37 -4.45
CA CYS A 37 -1.71 -5.87 -3.14
C CYS A 37 -3.18 -6.17 -2.78
N LEU A 38 -3.75 -7.26 -3.28
CA LEU A 38 -5.17 -7.59 -3.14
C LEU A 38 -5.62 -7.82 -1.69
N ASN A 39 -4.74 -8.36 -0.84
CA ASN A 39 -5.06 -8.68 0.56
C ASN A 39 -5.58 -7.48 1.37
N TYR A 40 -5.23 -6.26 0.95
CA TYR A 40 -5.63 -5.03 1.65
C TYR A 40 -6.83 -4.32 1.02
N CYS A 41 -7.42 -4.90 -0.01
CA CYS A 41 -8.53 -4.32 -0.76
C CYS A 41 -9.69 -5.29 -0.95
N ALA A 42 -9.48 -6.60 -0.76
CA ALA A 42 -10.51 -7.62 -0.97
C ALA A 42 -11.62 -7.50 0.08
N THR A 43 -12.79 -7.10 -0.36
CA THR A 43 -14.01 -6.99 0.45
C THR A 43 -14.92 -8.22 0.31
N ASP A 44 -14.65 -9.07 -0.67
CA ASP A 44 -15.41 -10.28 -0.91
C ASP A 44 -15.00 -11.34 0.10
N ASN A 45 -15.95 -12.03 0.71
CA ASN A 45 -15.83 -13.04 1.76
C ASN A 45 -14.45 -13.71 1.84
N CYS A 46 -13.65 -13.26 2.80
CA CYS A 46 -12.20 -13.48 2.89
C CYS A 46 -11.73 -14.94 2.80
N LYS A 47 -12.57 -15.91 3.13
CA LYS A 47 -12.20 -17.33 3.06
C LYS A 47 -12.17 -17.89 1.63
N GLU A 48 -13.09 -17.47 0.76
CA GLU A 48 -13.06 -17.86 -0.65
C GLU A 48 -11.96 -17.11 -1.40
N ALA A 49 -11.79 -15.82 -1.11
CA ALA A 49 -10.73 -15.00 -1.69
C ALA A 49 -9.34 -15.55 -1.39
N GLN A 50 -9.04 -16.00 -0.16
CA GLN A 50 -7.75 -16.60 0.19
C GLN A 50 -7.44 -17.84 -0.67
N THR A 51 -8.42 -18.68 -0.95
CA THR A 51 -8.23 -19.88 -1.79
C THR A 51 -8.05 -19.51 -3.26
N LEU A 52 -8.77 -18.51 -3.75
CA LEU A 52 -8.68 -18.03 -5.13
C LEU A 52 -7.39 -17.26 -5.41
N PHE A 53 -6.81 -16.59 -4.42
CA PHE A 53 -5.59 -15.81 -4.58
C PHE A 53 -4.31 -16.62 -4.77
N PHE A 54 -4.35 -17.95 -4.69
CA PHE A 54 -3.22 -18.80 -5.09
C PHE A 54 -3.02 -18.81 -6.62
N ASP A 55 -4.07 -18.56 -7.40
CA ASP A 55 -3.98 -18.48 -8.86
C ASP A 55 -3.67 -17.04 -9.31
N ALA A 56 -2.59 -16.87 -10.06
CA ALA A 56 -2.14 -15.57 -10.53
C ALA A 56 -3.09 -14.93 -11.56
N ASP A 57 -3.76 -15.73 -12.37
CA ASP A 57 -4.70 -15.23 -13.37
C ASP A 57 -5.99 -14.76 -12.68
N VAL A 58 -6.43 -15.47 -11.65
CA VAL A 58 -7.54 -15.03 -10.79
C VAL A 58 -7.18 -13.72 -10.08
N ARG A 59 -5.96 -13.60 -9.50
CA ARG A 59 -5.52 -12.34 -8.91
C ARG A 59 -5.56 -11.19 -9.91
N ARG A 60 -5.15 -11.44 -11.17
CA ARG A 60 -5.19 -10.43 -12.23
C ARG A 60 -6.61 -9.95 -12.53
N GLU A 61 -7.58 -10.84 -12.60
CA GLU A 61 -9.00 -10.49 -12.82
C GLU A 61 -9.55 -9.61 -11.69
N TYR A 62 -9.24 -9.96 -10.43
CA TYR A 62 -9.61 -9.14 -9.28
C TYR A 62 -8.93 -7.77 -9.29
N ALA A 63 -7.65 -7.69 -9.65
CA ALA A 63 -6.91 -6.44 -9.78
C ALA A 63 -7.58 -5.51 -10.81
N ILE A 64 -7.91 -6.02 -12.00
CA ILE A 64 -8.63 -5.29 -13.04
C ILE A 64 -9.97 -4.76 -12.51
N ARG A 65 -10.75 -5.62 -11.87
CA ARG A 65 -12.04 -5.23 -11.29
C ARG A 65 -11.89 -4.14 -10.23
N TYR A 66 -10.95 -4.28 -9.31
CA TYR A 66 -10.79 -3.36 -8.20
C TYR A 66 -10.25 -1.99 -8.61
N VAL A 67 -9.36 -1.95 -9.60
CA VAL A 67 -8.92 -0.68 -10.18
C VAL A 67 -10.10 0.02 -10.90
N ASN A 68 -10.83 -0.69 -11.75
CA ASN A 68 -11.94 -0.12 -12.50
C ASN A 68 -13.12 0.33 -11.63
N THR A 69 -13.30 -0.26 -10.46
CA THR A 69 -14.38 0.10 -9.51
C THR A 69 -13.92 1.06 -8.42
N GLY A 70 -12.63 1.43 -8.36
CA GLY A 70 -12.08 2.31 -7.34
C GLY A 70 -11.93 1.67 -5.94
N ILE A 71 -12.09 0.35 -5.83
CA ILE A 71 -11.83 -0.41 -4.60
C ILE A 71 -10.33 -0.39 -4.30
N MET A 72 -9.50 -0.62 -5.32
CA MET A 72 -8.04 -0.47 -5.23
C MET A 72 -7.68 1.01 -5.29
N GLN A 73 -7.07 1.52 -4.23
CA GLN A 73 -6.59 2.89 -4.15
C GLN A 73 -5.10 2.91 -3.83
N GLY A 74 -4.41 3.89 -4.37
CA GLY A 74 -2.97 4.04 -4.16
C GLY A 74 -2.33 4.95 -5.19
N TYR A 75 -1.00 4.83 -5.29
CA TYR A 75 -0.20 5.71 -6.13
C TYR A 75 0.82 4.91 -6.91
N LEU A 76 1.00 5.26 -8.19
CA LEU A 76 2.09 4.80 -9.03
C LEU A 76 3.18 5.86 -9.09
N ALA A 77 4.43 5.41 -9.03
CA ALA A 77 5.61 6.25 -9.23
C ALA A 77 6.22 5.96 -10.59
N TYR A 78 6.53 7.01 -11.33
CA TYR A 78 7.18 6.96 -12.64
C TYR A 78 8.52 7.68 -12.59
N VAL A 79 9.51 7.16 -13.29
CA VAL A 79 10.76 7.85 -13.60
C VAL A 79 10.95 7.77 -15.10
N ASP A 80 11.14 8.93 -15.73
CA ASP A 80 11.29 9.05 -17.19
C ASP A 80 10.19 8.33 -18.00
N GLY A 81 8.95 8.38 -17.49
CA GLY A 81 7.77 7.76 -18.12
C GLY A 81 7.63 6.25 -17.89
N GLN A 82 8.53 5.62 -17.14
CA GLN A 82 8.43 4.20 -16.78
C GLN A 82 7.91 4.02 -15.35
N VAL A 83 6.96 3.13 -15.16
CA VAL A 83 6.44 2.80 -13.82
C VAL A 83 7.50 2.05 -13.01
N VAL A 84 7.81 2.56 -11.81
CA VAL A 84 8.90 2.05 -10.96
C VAL A 84 8.49 1.83 -9.50
N GLY A 85 7.29 2.19 -9.12
CA GLY A 85 6.84 2.04 -7.74
C GLY A 85 5.34 2.06 -7.58
N TRP A 86 4.90 1.46 -6.49
CA TRP A 86 3.52 1.38 -6.03
C TRP A 86 3.43 1.68 -4.54
N CYS A 87 2.43 2.43 -4.13
CA CYS A 87 2.02 2.62 -2.75
C CYS A 87 0.54 2.29 -2.62
N ASN A 88 0.19 1.26 -1.83
CA ASN A 88 -1.20 1.01 -1.46
C ASN A 88 -1.59 1.98 -0.34
N ALA A 89 -2.51 2.89 -0.62
CA ALA A 89 -3.03 3.84 0.35
C ALA A 89 -4.54 4.00 0.16
N ASN A 90 -5.32 3.47 1.10
CA ASN A 90 -6.76 3.35 0.98
C ASN A 90 -7.47 3.95 2.21
N ASP A 91 -8.77 4.14 2.14
CA ASP A 91 -9.60 4.52 3.29
C ASP A 91 -9.62 3.37 4.30
N ARG A 92 -9.28 3.66 5.58
CA ARG A 92 -9.25 2.67 6.64
C ARG A 92 -10.60 1.98 6.83
N ALA A 93 -11.69 2.73 6.74
CA ALA A 93 -13.03 2.17 6.91
C ALA A 93 -13.36 1.12 5.85
N ALA A 94 -12.92 1.33 4.60
CA ALA A 94 -13.09 0.35 3.52
C ALA A 94 -12.20 -0.88 3.73
N CYS A 95 -11.03 -0.73 4.33
CA CYS A 95 -10.07 -1.82 4.53
C CYS A 95 -10.34 -2.68 5.76
N ARG A 96 -11.12 -2.20 6.74
CA ARG A 96 -11.40 -2.93 7.99
C ARG A 96 -12.00 -4.32 7.80
N VAL A 97 -12.67 -4.56 6.69
CA VAL A 97 -13.27 -5.86 6.34
C VAL A 97 -12.33 -6.76 5.52
N CYS A 98 -11.16 -6.26 5.13
CA CYS A 98 -10.20 -6.99 4.32
C CYS A 98 -9.39 -7.95 5.19
N SER A 99 -9.07 -9.15 4.66
CA SER A 99 -8.31 -10.17 5.38
C SER A 99 -6.95 -9.65 5.87
N GLY A 100 -6.20 -8.98 5.03
CA GLY A 100 -4.90 -8.44 5.41
C GLY A 100 -4.95 -7.40 6.53
N TYR A 101 -6.02 -6.60 6.62
CA TYR A 101 -6.22 -5.69 7.75
C TYR A 101 -6.56 -6.47 9.02
N GLN A 102 -7.51 -7.43 8.92
CA GLN A 102 -7.97 -8.24 10.05
C GLN A 102 -6.84 -9.10 10.64
N GLU A 103 -5.98 -9.65 9.82
CA GLU A 103 -4.80 -10.41 10.27
C GLU A 103 -3.80 -9.54 11.03
N MET A 104 -3.68 -8.26 10.65
CA MET A 104 -2.72 -7.35 11.31
C MET A 104 -3.30 -6.66 12.55
N ILE A 105 -4.61 -6.32 12.54
CA ILE A 105 -5.19 -5.35 13.47
C ILE A 105 -6.63 -5.75 13.85
N HIS A 106 -6.84 -7.00 14.25
CA HIS A 106 -8.17 -7.56 14.49
C HIS A 106 -8.97 -6.90 15.63
N ASP A 107 -8.32 -6.40 16.69
CA ASP A 107 -8.98 -5.90 17.90
C ASP A 107 -9.11 -4.37 17.98
N ARG A 108 -8.83 -3.64 16.89
CA ARG A 108 -8.91 -2.18 16.94
C ARG A 108 -10.36 -1.68 16.88
N GLU A 109 -10.77 -0.98 17.94
CA GLU A 109 -12.05 -0.28 18.00
C GLU A 109 -12.13 0.85 16.96
N ASP A 110 -13.34 1.23 16.59
CA ASP A 110 -13.58 2.39 15.75
C ASP A 110 -13.43 3.67 16.56
N ASP A 111 -12.44 4.49 16.19
CA ASP A 111 -12.17 5.79 16.82
C ASP A 111 -12.94 6.95 16.15
N GLY A 112 -13.76 6.64 15.13
CA GLY A 112 -14.55 7.63 14.37
C GLY A 112 -13.74 8.56 13.48
N LEU A 113 -12.42 8.37 13.37
CA LEU A 113 -11.56 9.20 12.55
C LEU A 113 -11.61 8.77 11.07
N LYS A 114 -11.60 9.75 10.17
CA LYS A 114 -11.37 9.53 8.74
C LYS A 114 -9.87 9.37 8.50
N VAL A 115 -9.41 8.14 8.27
CA VAL A 115 -7.98 7.80 8.19
C VAL A 115 -7.63 7.22 6.83
N LYS A 116 -6.54 7.72 6.24
CA LYS A 116 -5.89 7.12 5.07
C LYS A 116 -4.86 6.10 5.55
N SER A 117 -5.07 4.82 5.26
CA SER A 117 -4.19 3.72 5.68
C SER A 117 -3.22 3.32 4.56
N ILE A 118 -1.94 3.26 4.89
CA ILE A 118 -0.86 2.82 3.99
C ILE A 118 -0.47 1.39 4.37
N PHE A 119 -0.61 0.46 3.42
CA PHE A 119 -0.34 -0.94 3.65
C PHE A 119 0.95 -1.45 3.02
N CYS A 120 1.38 -0.84 1.92
CA CYS A 120 2.48 -1.37 1.13
C CYS A 120 3.19 -0.27 0.36
N PHE A 121 4.52 -0.35 0.34
CA PHE A 121 5.39 0.33 -0.61
C PHE A 121 6.17 -0.72 -1.39
N THR A 122 5.97 -0.80 -2.69
CA THR A 122 6.76 -1.65 -3.58
C THR A 122 7.53 -0.76 -4.54
N VAL A 123 8.85 -0.92 -4.57
CA VAL A 123 9.74 -0.17 -5.47
C VAL A 123 10.55 -1.17 -6.28
N ALA A 124 10.62 -0.95 -7.58
CA ALA A 124 11.43 -1.75 -8.50
C ALA A 124 12.84 -1.96 -7.94
N PRO A 125 13.41 -3.18 -7.94
CA PRO A 125 14.71 -3.47 -7.33
C PRO A 125 15.81 -2.50 -7.74
N ALA A 126 15.94 -2.19 -9.03
CA ALA A 126 16.93 -1.25 -9.57
C ALA A 126 16.73 0.22 -9.12
N MET A 127 15.57 0.53 -8.53
CA MET A 127 15.18 1.89 -8.12
C MET A 127 15.11 2.07 -6.61
N ARG A 128 15.40 1.04 -5.83
CA ARG A 128 15.48 1.12 -4.35
C ARG A 128 16.61 2.05 -3.92
N GLY A 129 16.47 2.66 -2.74
CA GLY A 129 17.44 3.63 -2.21
C GLY A 129 17.43 5.00 -2.89
N LYS A 130 16.57 5.24 -3.89
CA LYS A 130 16.48 6.49 -4.63
C LYS A 130 15.32 7.42 -4.19
N HIS A 131 14.86 7.27 -2.96
CA HIS A 131 13.82 8.11 -2.34
C HIS A 131 12.42 8.06 -2.99
N ILE A 132 12.11 7.01 -3.77
CA ILE A 132 10.79 6.88 -4.41
C ILE A 132 9.69 6.69 -3.37
N ALA A 133 9.89 5.80 -2.38
CA ALA A 133 8.94 5.62 -1.28
C ALA A 133 8.74 6.92 -0.48
N THR A 134 9.79 7.72 -0.32
CA THR A 134 9.73 9.06 0.30
C THR A 134 8.76 9.97 -0.46
N ALA A 135 8.92 10.08 -1.78
CA ALA A 135 8.06 10.92 -2.60
C ALA A 135 6.59 10.42 -2.62
N MET A 136 6.38 9.10 -2.62
CA MET A 136 5.03 8.54 -2.50
C MET A 136 4.40 8.87 -1.14
N MET A 137 5.13 8.76 -0.02
CA MET A 137 4.66 9.14 1.31
C MET A 137 4.27 10.63 1.36
N GLU A 138 5.12 11.51 0.85
CA GLU A 138 4.84 12.95 0.77
C GLU A 138 3.55 13.22 0.00
N ARG A 139 3.35 12.54 -1.12
CA ARG A 139 2.14 12.67 -1.93
C ARG A 139 0.91 12.15 -1.20
N VAL A 140 0.97 10.99 -0.54
CA VAL A 140 -0.15 10.45 0.27
C VAL A 140 -0.56 11.42 1.35
N ILE A 141 0.42 12.01 2.09
CA ILE A 141 0.14 12.96 3.17
C ILE A 141 -0.52 14.23 2.61
N ALA A 142 0.01 14.78 1.52
CA ALA A 142 -0.54 15.99 0.89
C ALA A 142 -1.99 15.78 0.42
N ASP A 143 -2.23 14.70 -0.32
CA ASP A 143 -3.57 14.39 -0.82
C ASP A 143 -4.55 14.09 0.31
N ALA A 144 -4.12 13.37 1.36
CA ALA A 144 -4.96 13.10 2.53
C ALA A 144 -5.35 14.40 3.26
N GLN A 145 -4.44 15.38 3.34
CA GLN A 145 -4.73 16.71 3.88
C GLN A 145 -5.79 17.45 3.04
N GLU A 146 -5.61 17.47 1.72
CA GLU A 146 -6.56 18.12 0.80
C GLU A 146 -7.95 17.46 0.82
N GLU A 147 -8.00 16.14 0.99
CA GLU A 147 -9.25 15.36 1.06
C GLU A 147 -9.92 15.41 2.44
N GLY A 148 -9.34 16.12 3.39
CA GLY A 148 -9.88 16.31 4.73
C GLY A 148 -9.87 15.04 5.59
N TYR A 149 -8.84 14.21 5.44
CA TYR A 149 -8.57 13.14 6.40
C TYR A 149 -8.08 13.71 7.73
N ASP A 150 -8.43 13.05 8.83
CA ASP A 150 -7.97 13.40 10.16
C ASP A 150 -6.53 12.96 10.40
N ALA A 151 -6.17 11.81 9.81
CA ALA A 151 -4.85 11.21 9.95
C ALA A 151 -4.45 10.34 8.76
N VAL A 152 -3.14 10.10 8.65
CA VAL A 152 -2.55 9.01 7.85
C VAL A 152 -1.98 7.97 8.82
N GLU A 153 -2.18 6.69 8.50
CA GLU A 153 -1.80 5.55 9.34
C GLU A 153 -0.98 4.54 8.54
N GLY A 154 -0.04 3.87 9.20
CA GLY A 154 0.75 2.79 8.62
C GLY A 154 1.03 1.69 9.62
N TYR A 155 1.55 0.55 9.15
CA TYR A 155 1.62 -0.69 9.92
C TYR A 155 3.00 -1.36 9.80
N PRO A 156 4.09 -0.68 10.23
CA PRO A 156 5.43 -1.26 10.17
C PRO A 156 5.56 -2.48 11.10
N ASP A 157 6.39 -3.43 10.68
CA ASP A 157 6.79 -4.55 11.53
C ASP A 157 7.49 -4.08 12.79
N LYS A 158 7.24 -4.77 13.92
CA LYS A 158 7.96 -4.52 15.18
C LYS A 158 9.42 -4.89 15.07
N GLU A 159 9.73 -5.99 14.39
CA GLU A 159 11.05 -6.61 14.28
C GLU A 159 11.41 -6.87 12.81
N ALA A 160 11.48 -5.82 12.00
CA ALA A 160 11.87 -6.00 10.61
C ALA A 160 13.40 -6.15 10.48
N GLU A 161 13.86 -7.33 10.13
CA GLU A 161 15.28 -7.61 9.88
C GLU A 161 15.73 -7.15 8.48
N ASP A 162 14.84 -7.15 7.48
CA ASP A 162 15.19 -6.80 6.11
C ASP A 162 14.59 -5.47 5.65
N VAL A 163 15.46 -4.58 5.18
CA VAL A 163 15.06 -3.24 4.69
C VAL A 163 14.30 -3.32 3.37
N TYR A 164 14.61 -4.30 2.52
CA TYR A 164 14.11 -4.33 1.15
C TYR A 164 12.79 -5.07 0.97
N TYR A 165 12.52 -6.04 1.86
CA TYR A 165 11.29 -6.86 1.81
C TYR A 165 10.25 -6.44 2.85
N ASN A 166 10.50 -5.36 3.57
CA ASN A 166 9.53 -4.76 4.48
C ASN A 166 8.57 -3.84 3.70
N PHE A 167 7.65 -4.43 2.98
CA PHE A 167 6.67 -3.70 2.18
C PHE A 167 5.79 -2.71 2.96
N PRO A 168 5.42 -2.93 4.23
CA PRO A 168 4.75 -1.91 5.03
C PRO A 168 5.63 -0.72 5.43
N GLY A 169 6.94 -0.82 5.23
CA GLY A 169 7.92 0.19 5.60
C GLY A 169 8.44 0.03 7.03
N HIS A 170 9.60 0.63 7.30
CA HIS A 170 10.24 0.60 8.62
C HIS A 170 9.71 1.67 9.55
N GLN A 171 9.73 1.44 10.85
CA GLN A 171 9.41 2.45 11.87
C GLN A 171 10.21 3.75 11.67
N ALA A 172 11.52 3.64 11.38
CA ALA A 172 12.37 4.80 11.15
C ALA A 172 11.96 5.63 9.92
N PHE A 173 11.36 4.99 8.90
CA PHE A 173 10.80 5.66 7.74
C PHE A 173 9.61 6.52 8.13
N TYR A 174 8.65 5.97 8.87
CA TYR A 174 7.48 6.71 9.34
C TYR A 174 7.84 7.85 10.31
N ARG A 175 8.81 7.63 11.23
CA ARG A 175 9.26 8.66 12.17
C ARG A 175 9.79 9.91 11.47
N LYS A 176 10.46 9.77 10.33
CA LYS A 176 10.95 10.92 9.54
C LYS A 176 9.84 11.85 9.07
N PHE A 177 8.62 11.33 8.94
CA PHE A 177 7.43 12.10 8.56
C PHE A 177 6.57 12.53 9.76
N GLY A 178 7.05 12.29 10.99
CA GLY A 178 6.35 12.68 12.22
C GLY A 178 5.18 11.76 12.58
N PHE A 179 5.24 10.49 12.18
CA PHE A 179 4.31 9.48 12.69
C PHE A 179 4.69 9.05 14.08
N GLU A 180 3.69 8.87 14.94
CA GLU A 180 3.83 8.37 16.31
C GLU A 180 3.13 7.02 16.45
N THR A 181 3.62 6.16 17.35
CA THR A 181 2.97 4.89 17.65
C THR A 181 1.72 5.14 18.48
N VAL A 182 0.57 4.70 17.98
CA VAL A 182 -0.75 4.84 18.63
C VAL A 182 -1.36 3.51 19.06
N GLY A 183 -0.73 2.39 18.70
CA GLY A 183 -1.20 1.05 19.06
C GLY A 183 -0.31 -0.03 18.50
N GLU A 184 -0.74 -1.26 18.73
CA GLU A 184 -0.07 -2.48 18.28
C GLU A 184 -1.08 -3.49 17.77
N GLY A 185 -0.70 -4.23 16.74
CA GLY A 185 -1.39 -5.40 16.24
C GLY A 185 -0.50 -6.65 16.36
N ASP A 186 -0.88 -7.74 15.71
CA ASP A 186 -0.11 -8.97 15.69
C ASP A 186 1.19 -8.79 14.88
N GLY A 187 2.32 -8.71 15.58
CA GLY A 187 3.64 -8.47 14.98
C GLY A 187 3.84 -7.06 14.37
N ARG A 188 2.83 -6.17 14.43
CA ARG A 188 2.85 -4.83 13.82
C ARG A 188 2.71 -3.73 14.86
N LEU A 189 3.32 -2.58 14.57
CA LEU A 189 2.94 -1.32 15.21
C LEU A 189 1.87 -0.61 14.38
N ILE A 190 1.00 0.12 15.05
CA ILE A 190 0.11 1.08 14.41
C ILE A 190 0.74 2.45 14.60
N VAL A 191 1.20 3.05 13.52
CA VAL A 191 1.79 4.39 13.55
C VAL A 191 0.89 5.37 12.82
N GLN A 192 0.69 6.55 13.40
CA GLN A 192 -0.26 7.54 12.90
C GLN A 192 0.36 8.94 12.87
N LYS A 193 0.05 9.68 11.83
CA LYS A 193 0.33 11.11 11.69
C LYS A 193 -1.00 11.86 11.65
N ASN A 194 -1.25 12.70 12.64
CA ASN A 194 -2.40 13.61 12.64
C ASN A 194 -2.17 14.72 11.62
N LEU A 195 -3.24 15.09 10.91
CA LEU A 195 -3.23 16.09 9.84
C LEU A 195 -3.90 17.41 10.25
N ARG A 196 -4.57 17.41 11.40
CA ARG A 196 -5.26 18.57 12.00
C ARG A 196 -4.59 19.00 13.29
#